data_df38392a3033e85a428f381c0fe651ac
#
_entry.id   df38392a3033e85a428f381c0fe651ac
#
_cell.length_a   1.000
_cell.length_b   1.000
_cell.length_c   1.000
_cell.angle_alpha   90.00
_cell.angle_beta   90.00
_cell.angle_gamma   90.00
#
_symmetry.space_group_name_H-M   'P 1'
#
loop_
_entity.id
_entity.type
_entity.pdbx_description
1 polymer ?
#
loop_
_entity_poly.entity_id
_entity_poly.type
_entity_poly.pdbx_seq_one_letter_code
_entity_poly.pdbx_strand_id
1 'polypeptide(L)'
;IMNKPVRVTITGAAGQIGYQLAFRIASGQMLGSNQKIVLQLLEITPALPALQGVLMELEDCAFPTLADVIATDNVDEAFNETDYALLVGAMPRGPGMERADLLEANAKIFTHQGSAINNVANKDAKILVVGNPANTNALIASSNAPNIDPSNFSAMTRLDHNRAKSYLAKKIGVASKEIKKMIIWGNHSATQFPDLYHVVCNGKSISNEIDHQWLIDDFIPTVQQRGAEIIKARGASSAASAASAAIDHMRDWALGTQKDDWVSMAIPSDGSYGIEPGIIFSFPVECENGKYKIVEGLDIDTFSRERINTTESELREERAAI
;
A
#
# COMPACT_ATOMS: atom_id res chain seq x y z
N ILE A 1 29.11 -15.36 -0.49
CA ILE A 1 27.92 -16.13 -0.10
C ILE A 1 26.81 -15.57 -0.99
N MET A 2 26.33 -16.35 -1.96
CA MET A 2 25.16 -15.96 -2.73
C MET A 2 23.96 -15.99 -1.79
N ASN A 3 23.34 -14.84 -1.56
CA ASN A 3 22.12 -14.76 -0.77
C ASN A 3 21.03 -15.63 -1.44
N LYS A 4 20.33 -16.41 -0.63
CA LYS A 4 19.18 -17.19 -1.09
C LYS A 4 18.22 -16.24 -1.82
N PRO A 5 17.65 -16.61 -3.01
CA PRO A 5 16.63 -15.81 -3.64
C PRO A 5 15.44 -15.56 -2.72
N VAL A 6 14.93 -14.33 -2.75
CA VAL A 6 13.72 -13.92 -2.03
C VAL A 6 12.51 -14.13 -2.95
N ARG A 7 11.44 -14.71 -2.41
CA ARG A 7 10.21 -14.98 -3.15
C ARG A 7 9.22 -13.82 -2.97
N VAL A 8 8.80 -13.24 -4.08
CA VAL A 8 7.87 -12.11 -4.13
C VAL A 8 6.65 -12.51 -4.94
N THR A 9 5.51 -12.49 -4.30
CA THR A 9 4.21 -12.79 -4.93
C THR A 9 3.50 -11.49 -5.32
N ILE A 10 2.94 -11.45 -6.53
CA ILE A 10 2.09 -10.37 -7.02
C ILE A 10 0.78 -10.98 -7.49
N THR A 11 -0.34 -10.53 -6.95
CA THR A 11 -1.68 -10.91 -7.43
C THR A 11 -2.19 -9.88 -8.43
N GLY A 12 -3.04 -10.31 -9.36
CA GLY A 12 -3.47 -9.45 -10.45
C GLY A 12 -2.29 -9.05 -11.37
N ALA A 13 -1.36 -9.98 -11.56
CA ALA A 13 -0.06 -9.71 -12.16
C ALA A 13 -0.09 -9.34 -13.65
N ALA A 14 -1.16 -9.69 -14.37
CA ALA A 14 -1.38 -9.29 -15.76
C ALA A 14 -2.10 -7.93 -15.90
N GLY A 15 -2.59 -7.36 -14.80
CA GLY A 15 -3.20 -6.02 -14.79
C GLY A 15 -2.15 -4.91 -14.90
N GLN A 16 -2.60 -3.66 -15.09
CA GLN A 16 -1.68 -2.53 -15.31
C GLN A 16 -0.72 -2.28 -14.15
N ILE A 17 -1.19 -2.36 -12.90
CA ILE A 17 -0.33 -2.18 -11.71
C ILE A 17 0.62 -3.38 -11.58
N GLY A 18 0.10 -4.61 -11.68
CA GLY A 18 0.88 -5.84 -11.58
C GLY A 18 1.97 -5.93 -12.64
N TYR A 19 1.67 -5.57 -13.88
CA TYR A 19 2.63 -5.47 -14.98
C TYR A 19 3.80 -4.53 -14.65
N GLN A 20 3.50 -3.33 -14.19
CA GLN A 20 4.51 -2.35 -13.77
C GLN A 20 5.36 -2.87 -12.60
N LEU A 21 4.72 -3.46 -11.59
CA LEU A 21 5.40 -4.00 -10.40
C LEU A 21 6.37 -5.12 -10.76
N ALA A 22 5.96 -6.07 -11.59
CA ALA A 22 6.75 -7.23 -11.94
C ALA A 22 8.13 -6.83 -12.49
N PHE A 23 8.18 -5.91 -13.43
CA PHE A 23 9.44 -5.45 -14.06
C PHE A 23 10.29 -4.63 -13.08
N ARG A 24 9.70 -3.77 -12.29
CA ARG A 24 10.41 -2.92 -11.34
C ARG A 24 10.98 -3.73 -10.17
N ILE A 25 10.24 -4.71 -9.66
CA ILE A 25 10.74 -5.62 -8.62
C ILE A 25 11.85 -6.51 -9.17
N ALA A 26 11.66 -7.08 -10.35
CA ALA A 26 12.64 -7.91 -11.01
C ALA A 26 13.96 -7.18 -11.31
N SER A 27 13.91 -5.87 -11.61
CA SER A 27 15.09 -5.04 -11.85
C SER A 27 15.82 -4.59 -10.58
N GLY A 28 15.33 -4.94 -9.40
CA GLY A 28 15.97 -4.61 -8.12
C GLY A 28 15.52 -3.29 -7.48
N GLN A 29 14.47 -2.63 -7.98
CA GLN A 29 14.02 -1.36 -7.43
C GLN A 29 13.39 -1.47 -6.03
N MET A 30 12.86 -2.64 -5.65
CA MET A 30 12.24 -2.85 -4.36
C MET A 30 13.24 -3.29 -3.29
N LEU A 31 14.06 -4.30 -3.55
CA LEU A 31 14.94 -4.93 -2.56
C LEU A 31 16.43 -4.72 -2.82
N GLY A 32 16.76 -3.91 -3.82
CA GLY A 32 18.15 -3.60 -4.16
C GLY A 32 18.72 -4.49 -5.28
N SER A 33 19.76 -3.98 -5.94
CA SER A 33 20.38 -4.62 -7.11
C SER A 33 21.17 -5.89 -6.80
N ASN A 34 21.44 -6.18 -5.53
CA ASN A 34 22.20 -7.35 -5.10
C ASN A 34 21.31 -8.50 -4.59
N GLN A 35 19.99 -8.27 -4.46
CA GLN A 35 19.04 -9.28 -4.00
C GLN A 35 18.46 -10.05 -5.18
N LYS A 36 18.69 -11.35 -5.22
CA LYS A 36 18.04 -12.25 -6.20
C LYS A 36 16.57 -12.42 -5.86
N ILE A 37 15.70 -12.39 -6.87
CA ILE A 37 14.25 -12.45 -6.77
C ILE A 37 13.72 -13.66 -7.53
N VAL A 38 12.80 -14.40 -6.92
CA VAL A 38 11.86 -15.29 -7.61
C VAL A 38 10.51 -14.59 -7.59
N LEU A 39 9.98 -14.27 -8.78
CA LEU A 39 8.62 -13.73 -8.91
C LEU A 39 7.60 -14.86 -8.95
N GLN A 40 6.54 -14.75 -8.17
CA GLN A 40 5.38 -15.64 -8.15
C GLN A 40 4.15 -14.84 -8.54
N LEU A 41 3.72 -15.00 -9.79
CA LEU A 41 2.68 -14.18 -10.43
C LEU A 41 1.37 -14.93 -10.44
N LEU A 42 0.35 -14.37 -9.75
CA LEU A 42 -0.98 -14.94 -9.66
C LEU A 42 -1.97 -14.18 -10.52
N GLU A 43 -2.76 -14.91 -11.28
CA GLU A 43 -3.90 -14.38 -12.03
C GLU A 43 -5.10 -15.33 -11.97
N ILE A 44 -6.24 -14.82 -12.38
CA ILE A 44 -7.42 -15.66 -12.65
C ILE A 44 -7.19 -16.47 -13.92
N THR A 45 -7.80 -17.64 -14.01
CA THR A 45 -7.63 -18.56 -15.14
C THR A 45 -7.81 -17.90 -16.51
N PRO A 46 -8.83 -17.04 -16.74
CA PRO A 46 -8.98 -16.35 -18.05
C PRO A 46 -7.84 -15.41 -18.43
N ALA A 47 -7.05 -14.94 -17.47
CA ALA A 47 -5.93 -14.02 -17.68
C ALA A 47 -4.57 -14.74 -17.83
N LEU A 48 -4.50 -16.05 -17.70
CA LEU A 48 -3.26 -16.83 -17.85
C LEU A 48 -2.57 -16.61 -19.20
N PRO A 49 -3.26 -16.54 -20.36
CA PRO A 49 -2.59 -16.22 -21.62
C PRO A 49 -1.86 -14.88 -21.61
N ALA A 50 -2.46 -13.83 -21.04
CA ALA A 50 -1.83 -12.53 -20.87
C ALA A 50 -0.62 -12.60 -19.92
N LEU A 51 -0.73 -13.38 -18.85
CA LEU A 51 0.35 -13.60 -17.89
C LEU A 51 1.55 -14.31 -18.52
N GLN A 52 1.33 -15.24 -19.45
CA GLN A 52 2.41 -15.86 -20.24
C GLN A 52 3.17 -14.82 -21.08
N GLY A 53 2.48 -13.82 -21.63
CA GLY A 53 3.12 -12.70 -22.33
C GLY A 53 4.02 -11.87 -21.40
N VAL A 54 3.56 -11.61 -20.17
CA VAL A 54 4.37 -10.92 -19.14
C VAL A 54 5.62 -11.73 -18.80
N LEU A 55 5.50 -13.05 -18.68
CA LEU A 55 6.64 -13.94 -18.44
C LEU A 55 7.69 -13.82 -19.55
N MET A 56 7.28 -13.86 -20.81
CA MET A 56 8.18 -13.73 -21.96
C MET A 56 8.91 -12.39 -21.95
N GLU A 57 8.22 -11.30 -21.67
CA GLU A 57 8.84 -9.98 -21.57
C GLU A 57 9.84 -9.87 -20.40
N LEU A 58 9.56 -10.52 -19.27
CA LEU A 58 10.51 -10.60 -18.15
C LEU A 58 11.77 -11.35 -18.53
N GLU A 59 11.64 -12.45 -19.29
CA GLU A 59 12.76 -13.20 -19.86
C GLU A 59 13.57 -12.32 -20.82
N ASP A 60 12.90 -11.58 -21.71
CA ASP A 60 13.53 -10.67 -22.67
C ASP A 60 14.34 -9.53 -22.01
N CYS A 61 13.93 -9.11 -20.80
CA CYS A 61 14.67 -8.09 -20.04
C CYS A 61 16.02 -8.58 -19.53
N ALA A 62 16.22 -9.87 -19.38
CA ALA A 62 17.46 -10.48 -18.88
C ALA A 62 18.00 -9.82 -17.59
N PHE A 63 17.11 -9.47 -16.65
CA PHE A 63 17.49 -8.83 -15.40
C PHE A 63 18.44 -9.71 -14.58
N PRO A 64 19.61 -9.21 -14.18
CA PRO A 64 20.58 -10.01 -13.41
C PRO A 64 20.06 -10.38 -12.01
N THR A 65 19.07 -9.66 -11.49
CA THR A 65 18.43 -9.91 -10.20
C THR A 65 17.30 -10.92 -10.26
N LEU A 66 16.75 -11.21 -11.44
CA LEU A 66 15.66 -12.17 -11.60
C LEU A 66 16.19 -13.60 -11.68
N ALA A 67 15.92 -14.40 -10.65
CA ALA A 67 16.37 -15.81 -10.60
C ALA A 67 15.38 -16.77 -11.26
N ASP A 68 14.07 -16.52 -11.11
CA ASP A 68 13.02 -17.35 -11.69
C ASP A 68 11.68 -16.60 -11.70
N VAL A 69 10.73 -17.05 -12.52
CA VAL A 69 9.36 -16.54 -12.58
C VAL A 69 8.38 -17.73 -12.62
N ILE A 70 7.41 -17.70 -11.74
CA ILE A 70 6.29 -18.67 -11.70
C ILE A 70 5.01 -17.90 -12.05
N ALA A 71 4.27 -18.38 -13.03
CA ALA A 71 2.97 -17.84 -13.45
C ALA A 71 1.89 -18.92 -13.23
N THR A 72 0.87 -18.59 -12.43
CA THR A 72 -0.13 -19.57 -12.00
C THR A 72 -1.48 -18.94 -11.71
N ASP A 73 -2.54 -19.73 -11.74
CA ASP A 73 -3.87 -19.42 -11.20
C ASP A 73 -4.16 -20.13 -9.88
N ASN A 74 -3.20 -20.88 -9.36
CA ASN A 74 -3.31 -21.60 -8.09
C ASN A 74 -2.71 -20.75 -6.95
N VAL A 75 -3.55 -20.39 -5.98
CA VAL A 75 -3.14 -19.53 -4.86
C VAL A 75 -2.07 -20.16 -3.96
N ASP A 76 -2.14 -21.49 -3.75
CA ASP A 76 -1.16 -22.18 -2.91
C ASP A 76 0.23 -22.21 -3.59
N GLU A 77 0.26 -22.38 -4.90
CA GLU A 77 1.50 -22.29 -5.67
C GLU A 77 2.05 -20.85 -5.65
N ALA A 78 1.19 -19.85 -5.85
CA ALA A 78 1.59 -18.45 -5.87
C ALA A 78 2.17 -17.96 -4.53
N PHE A 79 1.63 -18.42 -3.42
CA PHE A 79 2.09 -18.01 -2.08
C PHE A 79 3.09 -18.96 -1.44
N ASN A 80 3.46 -20.05 -2.12
CA ASN A 80 4.38 -21.04 -1.56
C ASN A 80 5.73 -20.41 -1.18
N GLU A 81 6.08 -20.53 0.09
CA GLU A 81 7.32 -19.99 0.67
C GLU A 81 7.55 -18.49 0.36
N THR A 82 6.46 -17.72 0.13
CA THR A 82 6.62 -16.29 -0.16
C THR A 82 7.19 -15.53 1.02
N ASP A 83 8.06 -14.55 0.73
CA ASP A 83 8.67 -13.64 1.70
C ASP A 83 8.00 -12.27 1.67
N TYR A 84 7.56 -11.84 0.50
CA TYR A 84 6.83 -10.59 0.29
C TYR A 84 5.65 -10.83 -0.66
N ALA A 85 4.49 -10.34 -0.31
CA ALA A 85 3.30 -10.43 -1.15
C ALA A 85 2.68 -9.04 -1.37
N LEU A 86 2.42 -8.72 -2.63
CA LEU A 86 1.70 -7.52 -3.04
C LEU A 86 0.35 -7.95 -3.63
N LEU A 87 -0.71 -7.77 -2.86
CA LEU A 87 -2.07 -8.16 -3.21
C LEU A 87 -2.76 -7.02 -3.96
N VAL A 88 -2.59 -7.02 -5.27
CA VAL A 88 -3.07 -5.97 -6.18
C VAL A 88 -4.43 -6.32 -6.77
N GLY A 89 -4.65 -7.60 -7.08
CA GLY A 89 -5.89 -8.08 -7.67
C GLY A 89 -7.07 -7.90 -6.74
N ALA A 90 -8.10 -7.20 -7.23
CA ALA A 90 -9.37 -7.01 -6.53
C ALA A 90 -10.49 -6.87 -7.56
N MET A 91 -11.73 -7.13 -7.13
CA MET A 91 -12.90 -6.85 -7.96
C MET A 91 -13.08 -5.33 -8.09
N PRO A 92 -13.03 -4.77 -9.31
CA PRO A 92 -13.30 -3.35 -9.52
C PRO A 92 -14.80 -3.06 -9.33
N ARG A 93 -15.11 -1.82 -8.93
CA ARG A 93 -16.50 -1.36 -8.88
C ARG A 93 -17.07 -1.30 -10.29
N GLY A 94 -18.07 -2.11 -10.56
CA GLY A 94 -18.82 -2.09 -11.82
C GLY A 94 -19.98 -1.11 -11.82
N PRO A 95 -20.55 -0.79 -13.01
CA PRO A 95 -21.75 0.02 -13.11
C PRO A 95 -22.91 -0.58 -12.32
N GLY A 96 -23.57 0.23 -11.48
CA GLY A 96 -24.71 -0.20 -10.65
C GLY A 96 -24.36 -1.06 -9.43
N MET A 97 -23.08 -1.27 -9.16
CA MET A 97 -22.63 -2.00 -7.99
C MET A 97 -22.63 -1.08 -6.75
N GLU A 98 -23.33 -1.49 -5.73
CA GLU A 98 -23.31 -0.82 -4.42
C GLU A 98 -22.01 -1.10 -3.66
N ARG A 99 -21.71 -0.26 -2.66
CA ARG A 99 -20.52 -0.44 -1.82
C ARG A 99 -20.51 -1.78 -1.08
N ALA A 100 -21.66 -2.24 -0.61
CA ALA A 100 -21.82 -3.51 0.07
C ALA A 100 -21.51 -4.71 -0.84
N ASP A 101 -21.94 -4.65 -2.10
CA ASP A 101 -21.67 -5.72 -3.09
C ASP A 101 -20.17 -5.81 -3.38
N LEU A 102 -19.49 -4.66 -3.48
CA LEU A 102 -18.05 -4.60 -3.70
C LEU A 102 -17.28 -5.18 -2.51
N LEU A 103 -17.67 -4.83 -1.28
CA LEU A 103 -17.09 -5.39 -0.07
C LEU A 103 -17.26 -6.90 0.00
N GLU A 104 -18.44 -7.43 -0.29
CA GLU A 104 -18.71 -8.87 -0.30
C GLU A 104 -17.88 -9.63 -1.36
N ALA A 105 -17.82 -9.11 -2.58
CA ALA A 105 -17.05 -9.71 -3.65
C ALA A 105 -15.55 -9.77 -3.33
N ASN A 106 -15.00 -8.68 -2.79
CA ASN A 106 -13.62 -8.63 -2.37
C ASN A 106 -13.35 -9.46 -1.12
N ALA A 107 -14.29 -9.54 -0.18
CA ALA A 107 -14.16 -10.39 1.00
C ALA A 107 -13.88 -11.84 0.64
N LYS A 108 -14.55 -12.38 -0.38
CA LYS A 108 -14.32 -13.75 -0.88
C LYS A 108 -12.88 -13.94 -1.40
N ILE A 109 -12.38 -12.97 -2.18
CA ILE A 109 -11.02 -13.01 -2.74
C ILE A 109 -9.99 -12.99 -1.61
N PHE A 110 -10.07 -12.05 -0.69
CA PHE A 110 -9.07 -11.88 0.36
C PHE A 110 -9.17 -12.92 1.48
N THR A 111 -10.34 -13.49 1.73
CA THR A 111 -10.49 -14.67 2.59
C THR A 111 -9.71 -15.85 2.01
N HIS A 112 -9.86 -16.13 0.73
CA HIS A 112 -9.18 -17.23 0.06
C HIS A 112 -7.66 -17.02 0.03
N GLN A 113 -7.21 -15.83 -0.30
CA GLN A 113 -5.78 -15.48 -0.32
C GLN A 113 -5.17 -15.48 1.09
N GLY A 114 -5.89 -14.96 2.10
CA GLY A 114 -5.45 -15.01 3.50
C GLY A 114 -5.25 -16.44 3.99
N SER A 115 -6.17 -17.35 3.67
CA SER A 115 -6.05 -18.77 4.01
C SER A 115 -4.85 -19.43 3.32
N ALA A 116 -4.60 -19.14 2.06
CA ALA A 116 -3.43 -19.66 1.35
C ALA A 116 -2.12 -19.13 1.96
N ILE A 117 -2.04 -17.84 2.24
CA ILE A 117 -0.89 -17.24 2.94
C ILE A 117 -0.62 -17.92 4.28
N ASN A 118 -1.67 -18.16 5.06
CA ASN A 118 -1.57 -18.88 6.33
C ASN A 118 -0.94 -20.26 6.18
N ASN A 119 -1.30 -20.97 5.12
CA ASN A 119 -0.94 -22.37 4.93
C ASN A 119 0.45 -22.55 4.33
N VAL A 120 0.86 -21.70 3.39
CA VAL A 120 2.04 -21.99 2.54
C VAL A 120 3.09 -20.88 2.52
N ALA A 121 2.79 -19.65 2.96
CA ALA A 121 3.76 -18.56 3.03
C ALA A 121 4.75 -18.73 4.18
N ASN A 122 5.89 -18.10 4.08
CA ASN A 122 6.81 -17.98 5.22
C ASN A 122 6.13 -17.21 6.37
N LYS A 123 6.39 -17.61 7.60
CA LYS A 123 5.72 -17.03 8.78
C LYS A 123 6.06 -15.55 9.01
N ASP A 124 7.21 -15.13 8.53
CA ASP A 124 7.68 -13.74 8.59
C ASP A 124 7.36 -12.95 7.30
N ALA A 125 6.55 -13.52 6.40
CA ALA A 125 6.16 -12.88 5.16
C ALA A 125 5.50 -11.51 5.42
N LYS A 126 5.88 -10.50 4.62
CA LYS A 126 5.27 -9.17 4.65
C LYS A 126 4.25 -9.04 3.54
N ILE A 127 3.05 -8.67 3.89
CA ILE A 127 1.91 -8.61 2.99
C ILE A 127 1.43 -7.17 2.87
N LEU A 128 1.47 -6.64 1.64
CA LEU A 128 0.92 -5.33 1.29
C LEU A 128 -0.34 -5.50 0.45
N VAL A 129 -1.44 -4.95 0.91
CA VAL A 129 -2.70 -4.92 0.16
C VAL A 129 -2.81 -3.58 -0.57
N VAL A 130 -2.95 -3.67 -1.89
CA VAL A 130 -3.13 -2.53 -2.80
C VAL A 130 -4.55 -2.48 -3.35
N GLY A 131 -5.18 -3.62 -3.58
CA GLY A 131 -6.54 -3.74 -4.09
C GLY A 131 -7.58 -3.13 -3.15
N ASN A 132 -8.47 -2.28 -3.71
CA ASN A 132 -9.48 -1.55 -2.94
C ASN A 132 -10.74 -2.39 -2.66
N PRO A 133 -11.36 -2.17 -1.50
CA PRO A 133 -10.99 -1.27 -0.40
C PRO A 133 -9.81 -1.79 0.42
N ALA A 134 -8.66 -1.14 0.31
CA ALA A 134 -7.37 -1.70 0.71
C ALA A 134 -7.29 -2.02 2.22
N ASN A 135 -7.68 -1.08 3.08
CA ASN A 135 -7.61 -1.28 4.54
C ASN A 135 -8.48 -2.46 4.99
N THR A 136 -9.71 -2.51 4.53
CA THR A 136 -10.65 -3.59 4.89
C THR A 136 -10.26 -4.93 4.29
N ASN A 137 -9.74 -4.93 3.06
CA ASN A 137 -9.20 -6.14 2.43
C ASN A 137 -7.99 -6.69 3.19
N ALA A 138 -7.13 -5.82 3.71
CA ALA A 138 -6.01 -6.23 4.57
C ALA A 138 -6.49 -6.85 5.89
N LEU A 139 -7.54 -6.30 6.49
CA LEU A 139 -8.17 -6.87 7.69
C LEU A 139 -8.73 -8.27 7.41
N ILE A 140 -9.42 -8.45 6.28
CA ILE A 140 -9.99 -9.75 5.89
C ILE A 140 -8.87 -10.78 5.68
N ALA A 141 -7.83 -10.43 4.94
CA ALA A 141 -6.70 -11.33 4.69
C ALA A 141 -6.02 -11.74 6.00
N SER A 142 -5.72 -10.78 6.87
CA SER A 142 -5.11 -11.02 8.19
C SER A 142 -5.99 -11.90 9.08
N SER A 143 -7.28 -11.66 9.11
CA SER A 143 -8.24 -12.44 9.92
C SER A 143 -8.34 -13.91 9.47
N ASN A 144 -8.00 -14.20 8.21
CA ASN A 144 -7.98 -15.55 7.65
C ASN A 144 -6.57 -16.19 7.65
N ALA A 145 -5.62 -15.55 8.27
CA ALA A 145 -4.24 -16.04 8.41
C ALA A 145 -3.80 -16.07 9.89
N PRO A 146 -4.44 -16.91 10.73
CA PRO A 146 -4.24 -16.87 12.19
C PRO A 146 -2.83 -17.26 12.65
N ASN A 147 -2.04 -17.94 11.81
CA ASN A 147 -0.66 -18.33 12.11
C ASN A 147 0.40 -17.31 11.63
N ILE A 148 -0.04 -16.22 11.02
CA ILE A 148 0.82 -15.09 10.62
C ILE A 148 0.57 -13.94 11.59
N ASP A 149 1.63 -13.31 12.08
CA ASP A 149 1.49 -12.14 12.94
C ASP A 149 0.70 -11.04 12.20
N PRO A 150 -0.39 -10.50 12.78
CA PRO A 150 -1.17 -9.43 12.16
C PRO A 150 -0.33 -8.21 11.77
N SER A 151 0.76 -7.92 12.46
CA SER A 151 1.68 -6.83 12.12
C SER A 151 2.41 -7.04 10.79
N ASN A 152 2.35 -8.22 10.21
CA ASN A 152 2.88 -8.51 8.88
C ASN A 152 1.92 -8.15 7.74
N PHE A 153 0.72 -7.67 8.06
CA PHE A 153 -0.26 -7.18 7.07
C PHE A 153 -0.34 -5.66 7.09
N SER A 154 -0.30 -5.07 5.92
CA SER A 154 -0.42 -3.63 5.72
C SER A 154 -1.25 -3.31 4.49
N ALA A 155 -1.94 -2.17 4.48
CA ALA A 155 -2.59 -1.62 3.30
C ALA A 155 -1.85 -0.36 2.83
N MET A 156 -1.93 -0.08 1.53
CA MET A 156 -1.18 1.01 0.92
C MET A 156 -1.90 2.36 1.04
N THR A 157 -1.28 3.27 1.79
CA THR A 157 -1.59 4.70 1.79
C THR A 157 -0.40 5.54 1.27
N ARG A 158 0.63 4.86 0.80
CA ARG A 158 1.84 5.51 0.29
C ARG A 158 1.59 6.32 -0.98
N LEU A 159 0.62 5.93 -1.81
CA LEU A 159 0.25 6.72 -2.98
C LEU A 159 -0.33 8.08 -2.55
N ASP A 160 -1.21 8.10 -1.56
CA ASP A 160 -1.77 9.32 -0.99
C ASP A 160 -0.68 10.18 -0.33
N HIS A 161 0.22 9.55 0.39
CA HIS A 161 1.40 10.18 0.98
C HIS A 161 2.28 10.86 -0.09
N ASN A 162 2.59 10.17 -1.17
CA ASN A 162 3.40 10.72 -2.27
C ASN A 162 2.66 11.85 -3.01
N ARG A 163 1.35 11.74 -3.21
CA ARG A 163 0.51 12.81 -3.77
C ARG A 163 0.53 14.06 -2.91
N ALA A 164 0.36 13.89 -1.61
CA ALA A 164 0.40 14.99 -0.64
C ALA A 164 1.77 15.70 -0.64
N LYS A 165 2.86 14.94 -0.62
CA LYS A 165 4.22 15.50 -0.71
C LYS A 165 4.44 16.28 -2.00
N SER A 166 4.08 15.70 -3.13
CA SER A 166 4.27 16.34 -4.44
C SER A 166 3.43 17.60 -4.58
N TYR A 167 2.19 17.59 -4.11
CA TYR A 167 1.30 18.73 -4.19
C TYR A 167 1.77 19.90 -3.30
N LEU A 168 2.17 19.60 -2.07
CA LEU A 168 2.74 20.61 -1.18
C LEU A 168 4.05 21.17 -1.75
N ALA A 169 4.96 20.32 -2.22
CA ALA A 169 6.23 20.74 -2.80
C ALA A 169 6.03 21.72 -3.98
N LYS A 170 5.06 21.41 -4.85
CA LYS A 170 4.68 22.29 -5.96
C LYS A 170 4.13 23.64 -5.45
N LYS A 171 3.30 23.64 -4.41
CA LYS A 171 2.72 24.86 -3.83
C LYS A 171 3.77 25.79 -3.29
N ILE A 172 4.78 25.27 -2.59
CA ILE A 172 5.82 26.09 -1.96
C ILE A 172 7.10 26.23 -2.81
N GLY A 173 7.14 25.62 -3.99
CA GLY A 173 8.24 25.79 -4.96
C GLY A 173 9.53 25.05 -4.60
N VAL A 174 9.44 23.85 -4.00
CA VAL A 174 10.61 23.04 -3.64
C VAL A 174 10.53 21.65 -4.31
N ALA A 175 11.63 20.90 -4.26
CA ALA A 175 11.64 19.51 -4.69
C ALA A 175 10.90 18.63 -3.66
N SER A 176 10.17 17.60 -4.11
CA SER A 176 9.41 16.69 -3.22
C SER A 176 10.28 16.03 -2.15
N LYS A 177 11.57 15.79 -2.43
CA LYS A 177 12.52 15.20 -1.49
C LYS A 177 12.80 16.07 -0.27
N GLU A 178 12.55 17.38 -0.37
CA GLU A 178 12.73 18.33 0.74
C GLU A 178 11.55 18.29 1.74
N ILE A 179 10.42 17.69 1.34
CA ILE A 179 9.25 17.51 2.21
C ILE A 179 9.42 16.22 2.99
N LYS A 180 9.47 16.33 4.31
CA LYS A 180 9.56 15.23 5.25
C LYS A 180 8.42 15.26 6.26
N LYS A 181 8.21 14.14 6.93
CA LYS A 181 7.23 13.99 8.01
C LYS A 181 5.79 14.27 7.56
N MET A 182 5.48 13.90 6.32
CA MET A 182 4.11 13.86 5.81
C MET A 182 3.34 12.72 6.49
N ILE A 183 2.05 12.92 6.74
CA ILE A 183 1.18 11.90 7.32
C ILE A 183 -0.09 11.80 6.51
N ILE A 184 -0.49 10.57 6.24
CA ILE A 184 -1.86 10.22 5.85
C ILE A 184 -2.47 9.41 6.99
N TRP A 185 -3.52 9.92 7.60
CA TRP A 185 -4.27 9.22 8.62
C TRP A 185 -5.45 8.46 8.03
N GLY A 186 -5.70 7.25 8.51
CA GLY A 186 -6.96 6.55 8.36
C GLY A 186 -7.09 5.61 7.17
N ASN A 187 -8.23 5.70 6.50
CA ASN A 187 -8.62 4.83 5.41
C ASN A 187 -8.09 5.35 4.07
N HIS A 188 -7.68 4.46 3.19
CA HIS A 188 -7.40 4.79 1.79
C HIS A 188 -8.73 5.04 1.04
N SER A 189 -9.33 6.19 1.28
CA SER A 189 -10.65 6.60 0.76
C SER A 189 -10.76 8.13 0.72
N ALA A 190 -11.94 8.63 0.37
CA ALA A 190 -12.23 10.07 0.41
C ALA A 190 -12.25 10.66 1.84
N THR A 191 -12.19 9.84 2.90
CA THR A 191 -12.11 10.29 4.30
C THR A 191 -10.68 10.36 4.82
N GLN A 192 -9.68 9.91 4.08
CA GLN A 192 -8.29 10.04 4.47
C GLN A 192 -7.95 11.47 4.90
N PHE A 193 -7.13 11.61 5.91
CA PHE A 193 -6.69 12.93 6.36
C PHE A 193 -5.19 13.14 6.07
N PRO A 194 -4.84 13.87 5.00
CA PRO A 194 -3.48 14.34 4.78
C PRO A 194 -3.18 15.50 5.74
N ASP A 195 -2.23 15.26 6.65
CA ASP A 195 -1.89 16.15 7.76
C ASP A 195 -0.60 16.91 7.47
N LEU A 196 -0.67 18.24 7.46
CA LEU A 196 0.46 19.14 7.23
C LEU A 196 1.05 19.74 8.53
N TYR A 197 0.47 19.46 9.69
CA TYR A 197 0.88 20.13 10.94
C TYR A 197 2.25 19.69 11.46
N HIS A 198 2.75 18.55 10.98
CA HIS A 198 4.05 18.00 11.40
C HIS A 198 5.11 18.06 10.31
N VAL A 199 4.77 18.59 9.14
CA VAL A 199 5.64 18.59 7.96
C VAL A 199 6.86 19.46 8.20
N VAL A 200 7.99 18.94 7.74
CA VAL A 200 9.29 19.61 7.76
C VAL A 200 9.77 19.81 6.32
N CYS A 201 10.24 21.01 6.02
CA CYS A 201 10.87 21.34 4.74
C CYS A 201 12.27 21.93 5.00
N ASN A 202 13.29 21.39 4.34
CA ASN A 202 14.68 21.81 4.55
C ASN A 202 15.10 21.84 6.03
N GLY A 203 14.64 20.86 6.81
CA GLY A 203 14.97 20.73 8.24
C GLY A 203 14.20 21.67 9.18
N LYS A 204 13.23 22.43 8.69
CA LYS A 204 12.42 23.35 9.49
C LYS A 204 10.95 23.01 9.41
N SER A 205 10.25 23.09 10.55
CA SER A 205 8.78 23.00 10.55
C SER A 205 8.18 24.15 9.73
N ILE A 206 7.22 23.83 8.89
CA ILE A 206 6.50 24.80 8.06
C ILE A 206 5.02 24.91 8.45
N SER A 207 4.59 24.28 9.53
CA SER A 207 3.19 24.24 9.95
C SER A 207 2.57 25.64 10.13
N ASN A 208 3.34 26.58 10.66
CA ASN A 208 2.90 27.96 10.87
C ASN A 208 2.90 28.83 9.60
N GLU A 209 3.51 28.33 8.53
CA GLU A 209 3.58 29.02 7.23
C GLU A 209 2.45 28.59 6.28
N ILE A 210 1.71 27.52 6.64
CA ILE A 210 0.64 26.98 5.83
C ILE A 210 -0.65 27.77 6.09
N ASP A 211 -1.23 28.30 5.01
CA ASP A 211 -2.54 28.92 5.07
C ASP A 211 -3.60 27.86 5.38
N HIS A 212 -4.26 28.00 6.53
CA HIS A 212 -5.28 27.06 7.00
C HIS A 212 -6.49 26.99 6.06
N GLN A 213 -6.87 28.11 5.42
CA GLN A 213 -7.96 28.12 4.45
C GLN A 213 -7.60 27.30 3.20
N TRP A 214 -6.36 27.47 2.70
CA TRP A 214 -5.87 26.65 1.59
C TRP A 214 -5.79 25.18 1.94
N LEU A 215 -5.38 24.85 3.16
CA LEU A 215 -5.36 23.46 3.66
C LEU A 215 -6.73 22.80 3.56
N ILE A 216 -7.78 23.49 4.00
CA ILE A 216 -9.15 22.96 4.05
C ILE A 216 -9.81 22.95 2.68
N ASP A 217 -9.71 24.04 1.91
CA ASP A 217 -10.48 24.23 0.68
C ASP A 217 -9.80 23.64 -0.55
N ASP A 218 -8.50 23.45 -0.51
CA ASP A 218 -7.73 23.01 -1.67
C ASP A 218 -6.88 21.76 -1.40
N PHE A 219 -5.96 21.79 -0.45
CA PHE A 219 -4.99 20.72 -0.26
C PHE A 219 -5.65 19.38 0.09
N ILE A 220 -6.45 19.34 1.15
CA ILE A 220 -7.09 18.10 1.61
C ILE A 220 -8.02 17.52 0.53
N PRO A 221 -8.96 18.29 -0.06
CA PRO A 221 -9.83 17.77 -1.11
C PRO A 221 -9.07 17.30 -2.35
N THR A 222 -8.04 18.02 -2.75
CA THR A 222 -7.22 17.66 -3.93
C THR A 222 -6.52 16.32 -3.73
N VAL A 223 -5.91 16.08 -2.57
CA VAL A 223 -5.27 14.79 -2.26
C VAL A 223 -6.30 13.67 -2.19
N GLN A 224 -7.43 13.90 -1.50
CA GLN A 224 -8.51 12.91 -1.36
C GLN A 224 -9.12 12.50 -2.71
N GLN A 225 -9.24 13.42 -3.67
CA GLN A 225 -9.93 13.23 -4.95
C GLN A 225 -8.98 12.97 -6.12
N ARG A 226 -7.68 12.93 -5.89
CA ARG A 226 -6.68 12.81 -6.96
C ARG A 226 -6.89 11.59 -7.85
N GLY A 227 -7.30 10.46 -7.27
CA GLY A 227 -7.61 9.25 -8.03
C GLY A 227 -8.74 9.45 -9.05
N ALA A 228 -9.81 10.10 -8.63
CA ALA A 228 -10.94 10.43 -9.50
C ALA A 228 -10.55 11.40 -10.63
N GLU A 229 -9.74 12.41 -10.34
CA GLU A 229 -9.22 13.35 -11.34
C GLU A 229 -8.36 12.66 -12.41
N ILE A 230 -7.53 11.69 -12.00
CA ILE A 230 -6.73 10.90 -12.95
C ILE A 230 -7.62 10.05 -13.85
N ILE A 231 -8.66 9.41 -13.31
CA ILE A 231 -9.62 8.63 -14.09
C ILE A 231 -10.33 9.54 -15.10
N LYS A 232 -10.77 10.74 -14.70
CA LYS A 232 -11.41 11.72 -15.56
C LYS A 232 -10.51 12.16 -16.72
N ALA A 233 -9.22 12.39 -16.42
CA ALA A 233 -8.26 12.88 -17.42
C ALA A 233 -7.75 11.76 -18.33
N ARG A 234 -7.49 10.58 -17.78
CA ARG A 234 -6.79 9.48 -18.46
C ARG A 234 -7.73 8.40 -19.02
N GLY A 235 -8.96 8.32 -18.50
CA GLY A 235 -9.91 7.25 -18.82
C GLY A 235 -9.60 5.91 -18.13
N ALA A 236 -8.63 5.87 -17.23
CA ALA A 236 -8.22 4.69 -16.47
C ALA A 236 -7.65 5.09 -15.11
N SER A 237 -7.70 4.17 -14.15
CA SER A 237 -7.12 4.35 -12.82
C SER A 237 -5.61 4.54 -12.86
N SER A 238 -5.06 5.13 -11.81
CA SER A 238 -3.61 5.22 -11.60
C SER A 238 -2.98 3.82 -11.62
N ALA A 239 -1.95 3.64 -12.41
CA ALA A 239 -1.23 2.36 -12.48
C ALA A 239 0.26 2.55 -12.15
N ALA A 240 0.97 3.36 -12.91
CA ALA A 240 2.41 3.58 -12.69
C ALA A 240 2.72 4.22 -11.34
N SER A 241 1.93 5.21 -10.92
CA SER A 241 2.10 5.85 -9.60
C SER A 241 1.72 4.92 -8.44
N ALA A 242 0.71 4.08 -8.61
CA ALA A 242 0.35 3.07 -7.63
C ALA A 242 1.46 2.01 -7.48
N ALA A 243 2.03 1.54 -8.59
CA ALA A 243 3.18 0.65 -8.56
C ALA A 243 4.40 1.28 -7.89
N SER A 244 4.67 2.55 -8.19
CA SER A 244 5.75 3.32 -7.56
C SER A 244 5.58 3.40 -6.04
N ALA A 245 4.37 3.72 -5.58
CA ALA A 245 4.05 3.81 -4.16
C ALA A 245 4.14 2.46 -3.45
N ALA A 246 3.71 1.37 -4.09
CA ALA A 246 3.83 0.02 -3.54
C ALA A 246 5.29 -0.40 -3.36
N ILE A 247 6.14 -0.07 -4.32
CA ILE A 247 7.59 -0.30 -4.23
C ILE A 247 8.20 0.52 -3.11
N ASP A 248 7.88 1.81 -3.01
CA ASP A 248 8.34 2.68 -1.92
C ASP A 248 7.94 2.14 -0.54
N HIS A 249 6.68 1.72 -0.39
CA HIS A 249 6.14 1.15 0.84
C HIS A 249 6.92 -0.10 1.27
N MET A 250 7.05 -1.07 0.36
CA MET A 250 7.72 -2.33 0.67
C MET A 250 9.22 -2.15 0.87
N ARG A 251 9.86 -1.27 0.09
CA ARG A 251 11.29 -0.96 0.26
C ARG A 251 11.58 -0.37 1.63
N ASP A 252 10.81 0.62 2.05
CA ASP A 252 11.00 1.23 3.37
C ASP A 252 10.71 0.23 4.49
N TRP A 253 9.70 -0.61 4.34
CA TRP A 253 9.41 -1.66 5.32
C TRP A 253 10.53 -2.69 5.41
N ALA A 254 11.06 -3.14 4.27
CA ALA A 254 12.10 -4.16 4.21
C ALA A 254 13.51 -3.63 4.58
N LEU A 255 13.85 -2.44 4.11
CA LEU A 255 15.22 -1.90 4.17
C LEU A 255 15.39 -0.74 5.17
N GLY A 256 14.29 -0.20 5.67
CA GLY A 256 14.29 0.92 6.61
C GLY A 256 13.91 2.25 5.98
N THR A 257 13.29 3.12 6.78
CA THR A 257 12.96 4.50 6.41
C THR A 257 14.20 5.40 6.47
N GLN A 258 14.14 6.53 5.77
CA GLN A 258 15.22 7.52 5.84
C GLN A 258 15.32 8.08 7.26
N LYS A 259 16.54 8.38 7.68
CA LYS A 259 16.79 9.08 8.94
C LYS A 259 16.06 10.43 8.97
N ASP A 260 15.51 10.76 10.12
CA ASP A 260 14.75 11.99 10.37
C ASP A 260 13.49 12.16 9.49
N ASP A 261 12.95 11.05 8.98
CA ASP A 261 11.69 11.01 8.26
C ASP A 261 10.87 9.80 8.71
N TRP A 262 9.57 9.83 8.43
CA TRP A 262 8.67 8.71 8.56
C TRP A 262 7.81 8.55 7.31
N VAL A 263 7.10 7.46 7.22
CA VAL A 263 6.20 7.15 6.12
C VAL A 263 4.81 6.80 6.66
N SER A 264 3.82 6.85 5.80
CA SER A 264 2.45 6.42 6.14
C SER A 264 2.26 4.96 5.74
N MET A 265 1.82 4.15 6.70
CA MET A 265 1.43 2.76 6.49
C MET A 265 0.09 2.48 7.20
N ALA A 266 -0.85 1.85 6.48
CA ALA A 266 -2.06 1.35 7.12
C ALA A 266 -1.76 -0.02 7.74
N ILE A 267 -1.86 -0.08 9.06
CA ILE A 267 -1.44 -1.22 9.90
C ILE A 267 -2.51 -1.51 10.96
N PRO A 268 -2.49 -2.70 11.59
CA PRO A 268 -3.39 -2.98 12.70
C PRO A 268 -3.23 -1.95 13.81
N SER A 269 -4.35 -1.33 14.20
CA SER A 269 -4.32 -0.40 15.32
C SER A 269 -4.02 -1.13 16.63
N ASP A 270 -3.12 -0.55 17.41
CA ASP A 270 -2.76 -0.98 18.76
C ASP A 270 -3.36 -0.10 19.87
N GLY A 271 -4.25 0.84 19.49
CA GLY A 271 -4.80 1.84 20.39
C GLY A 271 -4.08 3.18 20.38
N SER A 272 -2.95 3.30 19.68
CA SER A 272 -2.22 4.57 19.52
C SER A 272 -3.17 5.66 18.99
N TYR A 273 -2.98 6.88 19.49
CA TYR A 273 -3.82 8.04 19.16
C TYR A 273 -5.33 7.85 19.47
N GLY A 274 -5.69 6.88 20.31
CA GLY A 274 -7.07 6.57 20.65
C GLY A 274 -7.84 5.84 19.55
N ILE A 275 -7.17 5.33 18.53
CA ILE A 275 -7.79 4.57 17.45
C ILE A 275 -8.14 3.16 17.94
N GLU A 276 -9.39 2.76 17.74
CA GLU A 276 -9.87 1.46 18.20
C GLU A 276 -9.07 0.30 17.62
N PRO A 277 -8.61 -0.66 18.45
CA PRO A 277 -8.02 -1.90 17.95
C PRO A 277 -9.01 -2.72 17.10
N GLY A 278 -8.47 -3.55 16.20
CA GLY A 278 -9.29 -4.42 15.34
C GLY A 278 -9.68 -3.80 14.00
N ILE A 279 -9.06 -2.69 13.63
CA ILE A 279 -9.12 -2.10 12.29
C ILE A 279 -7.71 -1.90 11.75
N ILE A 280 -7.59 -1.80 10.42
CA ILE A 280 -6.34 -1.42 9.74
C ILE A 280 -6.43 0.08 9.44
N PHE A 281 -5.55 0.87 10.05
CA PHE A 281 -5.58 2.33 10.04
C PHE A 281 -4.21 2.88 9.66
N SER A 282 -4.16 3.90 8.80
CA SER A 282 -2.90 4.54 8.41
C SER A 282 -2.35 5.43 9.52
N PHE A 283 -1.11 5.16 9.90
CA PHE A 283 -0.33 5.91 10.88
C PHE A 283 1.01 6.36 10.30
N PRO A 284 1.65 7.38 10.86
CA PRO A 284 3.06 7.64 10.62
C PRO A 284 3.90 6.55 11.31
N VAL A 285 4.84 5.97 10.57
CA VAL A 285 5.71 4.90 11.07
C VAL A 285 7.16 5.12 10.66
N GLU A 286 8.07 4.65 11.50
CA GLU A 286 9.48 4.46 11.15
C GLU A 286 9.74 2.95 11.00
N CYS A 287 10.52 2.57 9.99
CA CYS A 287 10.84 1.19 9.69
C CYS A 287 12.34 0.94 9.89
N GLU A 288 12.66 -0.18 10.53
CA GLU A 288 14.03 -0.65 10.72
C GLU A 288 14.05 -2.18 10.83
N ASN A 289 15.02 -2.82 10.18
CA ASN A 289 15.22 -4.27 10.24
C ASN A 289 13.97 -5.10 9.89
N GLY A 290 13.18 -4.62 8.92
CA GLY A 290 11.96 -5.30 8.46
C GLY A 290 10.76 -5.17 9.39
N LYS A 291 10.84 -4.30 10.39
CA LYS A 291 9.75 -3.98 11.32
C LYS A 291 9.41 -2.52 11.24
N TYR A 292 8.18 -2.17 11.62
CA TYR A 292 7.76 -0.79 11.77
C TYR A 292 7.44 -0.47 13.23
N LYS A 293 7.51 0.81 13.56
CA LYS A 293 7.08 1.38 14.83
C LYS A 293 6.25 2.62 14.56
N ILE A 294 5.09 2.72 15.19
CA ILE A 294 4.25 3.93 15.12
C ILE A 294 5.01 5.07 15.78
N VAL A 295 5.04 6.22 15.11
CA VAL A 295 5.55 7.47 15.69
C VAL A 295 4.52 7.97 16.69
N GLU A 296 4.90 7.99 17.95
CA GLU A 296 4.02 8.40 19.06
C GLU A 296 4.28 9.85 19.49
N GLY A 297 3.36 10.40 20.29
CA GLY A 297 3.55 11.69 20.96
C GLY A 297 3.36 12.91 20.06
N LEU A 298 2.78 12.74 18.87
CA LEU A 298 2.44 13.89 18.02
C LEU A 298 1.20 14.61 18.58
N ASP A 299 1.25 15.93 18.60
CA ASP A 299 0.11 16.74 18.98
C ASP A 299 -1.00 16.64 17.92
N ILE A 300 -2.20 16.36 18.38
CA ILE A 300 -3.40 16.27 17.55
C ILE A 300 -4.37 17.36 18.02
N ASP A 301 -4.50 18.42 17.22
CA ASP A 301 -5.44 19.50 17.52
C ASP A 301 -6.91 19.07 17.29
N THR A 302 -7.84 19.93 17.65
CA THR A 302 -9.28 19.64 17.54
C THR A 302 -9.68 19.36 16.08
N PHE A 303 -9.19 20.17 15.14
CA PHE A 303 -9.49 20.00 13.72
C PHE A 303 -8.99 18.63 13.20
N SER A 304 -7.75 18.28 13.49
CA SER A 304 -7.16 16.99 13.13
C SER A 304 -7.90 15.83 13.77
N ARG A 305 -8.27 15.96 15.04
CA ARG A 305 -9.03 14.93 15.77
C ARG A 305 -10.38 14.63 15.12
N GLU A 306 -11.12 15.65 14.71
CA GLU A 306 -12.40 15.47 14.02
C GLU A 306 -12.23 14.72 12.69
N ARG A 307 -11.20 15.05 11.93
CA ARG A 307 -10.85 14.37 10.67
C ARG A 307 -10.44 12.92 10.89
N ILE A 308 -9.62 12.66 11.88
CA ILE A 308 -9.20 11.31 12.27
C ILE A 308 -10.41 10.48 12.71
N ASN A 309 -11.30 11.03 13.52
CA ASN A 309 -12.50 10.34 13.96
C ASN A 309 -13.43 9.98 12.80
N THR A 310 -13.55 10.86 11.80
CA THR A 310 -14.36 10.60 10.60
C THR A 310 -13.85 9.39 9.81
N THR A 311 -12.56 9.34 9.55
CA THR A 311 -11.98 8.22 8.79
C THR A 311 -11.94 6.92 9.60
N GLU A 312 -11.76 6.99 10.92
CA GLU A 312 -11.90 5.84 11.82
C GLU A 312 -13.31 5.27 11.78
N SER A 313 -14.34 6.14 11.86
CA SER A 313 -15.75 5.74 11.81
C SER A 313 -16.06 4.97 10.52
N GLU A 314 -15.57 5.43 9.38
CA GLU A 314 -15.73 4.72 8.10
C GLU A 314 -15.13 3.31 8.15
N LEU A 315 -13.94 3.14 8.71
CA LEU A 315 -13.30 1.83 8.84
C LEU A 315 -14.06 0.90 9.80
N ARG A 316 -14.63 1.44 10.86
CA ARG A 316 -15.47 0.66 11.79
C ARG A 316 -16.76 0.20 11.12
N GLU A 317 -17.38 1.04 10.31
CA GLU A 317 -18.56 0.69 9.50
C GLU A 317 -18.22 -0.40 8.48
N GLU A 318 -17.09 -0.30 7.78
CA GLU A 318 -16.62 -1.32 6.84
C GLU A 318 -16.36 -2.65 7.54
N ARG A 319 -15.73 -2.63 8.72
CA ARG A 319 -15.52 -3.83 9.54
C ARG A 319 -16.83 -4.49 9.94
N ALA A 320 -17.83 -3.70 10.31
CA ALA A 320 -19.13 -4.22 10.70
C ALA A 320 -19.94 -4.83 9.55
N ALA A 321 -19.55 -4.55 8.30
CA ALA A 321 -20.21 -5.06 7.09
C ALA A 321 -19.60 -6.36 6.54
N ILE A 322 -18.56 -6.89 7.17
CA ILE A 322 -17.83 -8.10 6.74
C ILE A 322 -17.92 -9.24 7.75
#